data_131aa5968dfe8f2290419320aa084793
#
_entry.id   131aa5968dfe8f2290419320aa084793
#
_cell.length_a   1.000
_cell.length_b   1.000
_cell.length_c   1.000
_cell.angle_alpha   90.00
_cell.angle_beta   90.00
_cell.angle_gamma   90.00
#
_symmetry.space_group_name_H-M   'P 1'
#
loop_
_entity.id
_entity.type
_entity.pdbx_description
1 polymer ?
#
loop_
_entity_poly.entity_id
_entity_poly.type
_entity_poly.pdbx_seq_one_letter_code
_entity_poly.pdbx_strand_id
1 'polypeptide(L)'
;MSPTLTSTDGVEIHWSAEGSGPPLVLVDPILVDRTLSPNASLAAELRETFRVIRYDRRGKGESATRLDPTLDTEVDDLRSVLAAASPGEPPAVFGFSSGGSLALLAASRGVPMRALVVLEPPSRIPDVDAVVARTLTAVEEGRPADAVRALFAYQGMPAEVVDQMGEMIERLAVYAPTIPVDLRIAERLTVPTLSRVTADVLVLASSSSPPQLIEFSRFAAENTGSGEPLLLDGDWHGIPDDVLAREVARFLAPPDA
;
A
#
# COMPACT_ATOMS: atom_id res chain seq x y z
N MET A 1 22.33 -7.62 7.65
CA MET A 1 21.76 -7.41 6.30
C MET A 1 20.34 -7.96 6.34
N SER A 2 19.38 -7.21 5.80
CA SER A 2 18.01 -7.71 5.64
C SER A 2 18.01 -8.91 4.69
N PRO A 3 17.16 -9.92 4.89
CA PRO A 3 16.98 -10.98 3.91
C PRO A 3 16.51 -10.42 2.57
N THR A 4 16.92 -11.04 1.48
CA THR A 4 16.55 -10.67 0.12
C THR A 4 15.84 -11.81 -0.57
N LEU A 5 15.02 -11.47 -1.54
CA LEU A 5 14.52 -12.38 -2.57
C LEU A 5 14.80 -11.76 -3.94
N THR A 6 14.87 -12.61 -4.96
CA THR A 6 15.04 -12.14 -6.33
C THR A 6 13.67 -12.14 -7.02
N SER A 7 13.27 -11.00 -7.54
CA SER A 7 12.06 -10.87 -8.35
C SER A 7 12.22 -11.57 -9.71
N THR A 8 11.13 -11.71 -10.45
CA THR A 8 11.11 -12.44 -11.74
C THR A 8 12.02 -11.85 -12.79
N ASP A 9 12.35 -10.56 -12.70
CA ASP A 9 13.25 -9.84 -13.59
C ASP A 9 14.70 -9.69 -13.05
N GLY A 10 15.00 -10.36 -11.93
CA GLY A 10 16.34 -10.37 -11.33
C GLY A 10 16.64 -9.24 -10.35
N VAL A 11 15.66 -8.38 -10.04
CA VAL A 11 15.82 -7.33 -9.03
C VAL A 11 15.76 -7.93 -7.62
N GLU A 12 16.67 -7.50 -6.74
CA GLU A 12 16.65 -7.87 -5.34
C GLU A 12 15.62 -7.03 -4.57
N ILE A 13 14.70 -7.72 -3.90
CA ILE A 13 13.71 -7.15 -3.00
C ILE A 13 14.10 -7.48 -1.56
N HIS A 14 14.31 -6.46 -0.77
CA HIS A 14 14.67 -6.56 0.64
C HIS A 14 13.42 -6.62 1.51
N TRP A 15 13.43 -7.52 2.47
CA TRP A 15 12.29 -7.74 3.36
C TRP A 15 12.75 -8.05 4.79
N SER A 16 11.80 -8.02 5.71
CA SER A 16 11.99 -8.41 7.10
C SER A 16 10.78 -9.21 7.57
N ALA A 17 10.99 -10.03 8.59
CA ALA A 17 9.90 -10.73 9.27
C ALA A 17 10.09 -10.65 10.78
N GLU A 18 9.01 -10.47 11.50
CA GLU A 18 8.96 -10.44 12.96
C GLU A 18 7.72 -11.16 13.47
N GLY A 19 7.79 -11.66 14.71
CA GLY A 19 6.72 -12.47 15.30
C GLY A 19 6.71 -13.91 14.80
N SER A 20 5.71 -14.66 15.29
CA SER A 20 5.47 -16.06 14.95
C SER A 20 3.96 -16.28 14.77
N GLY A 21 3.57 -17.25 13.96
CA GLY A 21 2.16 -17.52 13.68
C GLY A 21 1.86 -17.48 12.17
N PRO A 22 0.58 -17.36 11.79
CA PRO A 22 0.21 -17.30 10.37
C PRO A 22 0.88 -16.11 9.66
N PRO A 23 1.37 -16.28 8.42
CA PRO A 23 2.05 -15.23 7.70
C PRO A 23 1.08 -14.12 7.28
N LEU A 24 1.49 -12.87 7.56
CA LEU A 24 0.80 -11.64 7.17
C LEU A 24 1.79 -10.70 6.50
N VAL A 25 1.55 -10.35 5.25
CA VAL A 25 2.40 -9.41 4.50
C VAL A 25 1.78 -8.02 4.55
N LEU A 26 2.54 -7.02 5.00
CA LEU A 26 2.13 -5.61 4.98
C LEU A 26 2.69 -4.94 3.73
N VAL A 27 1.81 -4.28 2.97
CA VAL A 27 2.15 -3.52 1.76
C VAL A 27 2.09 -2.04 2.07
N ASP A 28 3.26 -1.41 2.04
CA ASP A 28 3.45 -0.01 2.41
C ASP A 28 2.94 0.95 1.33
N PRO A 29 2.51 2.16 1.73
CA PRO A 29 1.97 3.16 0.82
C PRO A 29 3.06 3.85 -0.04
N ILE A 30 2.62 4.83 -0.82
CA ILE A 30 3.44 5.70 -1.64
C ILE A 30 4.51 6.44 -0.80
N LEU A 31 5.67 6.73 -1.40
CA LEU A 31 6.73 7.59 -0.85
C LEU A 31 7.41 7.09 0.44
N VAL A 32 7.18 5.87 0.86
CA VAL A 32 7.83 5.34 2.08
C VAL A 32 8.52 4.00 1.82
N ASP A 33 9.55 3.74 2.62
CA ASP A 33 10.17 2.43 2.79
C ASP A 33 9.79 1.85 4.17
N ARG A 34 10.33 0.68 4.51
CA ARG A 34 10.08 0.01 5.80
C ARG A 34 10.43 0.85 7.02
N THR A 35 11.37 1.81 6.90
CA THR A 35 11.85 2.64 8.02
C THR A 35 11.01 3.89 8.23
N LEU A 36 10.37 4.38 7.15
CA LEU A 36 9.50 5.57 7.16
C LEU A 36 8.01 5.20 7.17
N SER A 37 7.70 3.93 7.03
CA SER A 37 6.33 3.46 6.90
C SER A 37 5.52 3.62 8.18
N PRO A 38 4.27 4.11 8.08
CA PRO A 38 3.32 4.08 9.20
C PRO A 38 2.96 2.65 9.64
N ASN A 39 3.15 1.65 8.77
CA ASN A 39 2.92 0.24 9.14
C ASN A 39 3.96 -0.32 10.11
N ALA A 40 4.99 0.44 10.49
CA ALA A 40 6.01 -0.04 11.43
C ALA A 40 5.46 -0.25 12.84
N SER A 41 4.64 0.68 13.32
CA SER A 41 3.96 0.56 14.62
C SER A 41 2.86 -0.49 14.60
N LEU A 42 2.07 -0.57 13.52
CA LEU A 42 1.09 -1.63 13.33
C LEU A 42 1.74 -3.03 13.30
N ALA A 43 2.90 -3.18 12.67
CA ALA A 43 3.64 -4.44 12.66
C ALA A 43 4.03 -4.88 14.08
N ALA A 44 4.42 -3.94 14.95
CA ALA A 44 4.74 -4.22 16.34
C ALA A 44 3.55 -4.76 17.15
N GLU A 45 2.33 -4.30 16.86
CA GLU A 45 1.10 -4.85 17.45
C GLU A 45 0.77 -6.24 16.88
N LEU A 46 0.82 -6.37 15.55
CA LEU A 46 0.43 -7.60 14.87
C LEU A 46 1.38 -8.79 15.07
N ARG A 47 2.67 -8.56 15.39
CA ARG A 47 3.66 -9.63 15.59
C ARG A 47 3.36 -10.55 16.77
N GLU A 48 2.52 -10.11 17.70
CA GLU A 48 2.08 -10.93 18.82
C GLU A 48 1.16 -12.10 18.38
N THR A 49 0.52 -11.93 17.19
CA THR A 49 -0.43 -12.93 16.64
C THR A 49 0.06 -13.54 15.33
N PHE A 50 0.78 -12.76 14.52
CA PHE A 50 1.20 -13.12 13.18
C PHE A 50 2.72 -13.16 13.04
N ARG A 51 3.19 -13.92 12.05
CA ARG A 51 4.50 -13.68 11.46
C ARG A 51 4.32 -12.55 10.44
N VAL A 52 4.68 -11.34 10.85
CA VAL A 52 4.50 -10.12 10.05
C VAL A 52 5.70 -9.95 9.11
N ILE A 53 5.43 -9.85 7.82
CA ILE A 53 6.42 -9.64 6.78
C ILE A 53 6.24 -8.22 6.22
N ARG A 54 7.34 -7.47 6.16
CA ARG A 54 7.41 -6.16 5.52
C ARG A 54 8.52 -6.15 4.50
N TYR A 55 8.33 -5.46 3.37
CA TYR A 55 9.33 -5.37 2.32
C TYR A 55 9.43 -3.95 1.77
N ASP A 56 10.59 -3.59 1.29
CA ASP A 56 10.78 -2.37 0.53
C ASP A 56 10.29 -2.61 -0.90
N ARG A 57 9.28 -1.85 -1.31
CA ARG A 57 8.82 -1.89 -2.69
C ARG A 57 9.93 -1.41 -3.62
N ARG A 58 9.89 -1.88 -4.87
CA ARG A 58 10.87 -1.52 -5.90
C ARG A 58 11.11 0.00 -5.96
N GLY A 59 12.37 0.41 -6.02
CA GLY A 59 12.79 1.80 -6.03
C GLY A 59 12.80 2.48 -4.66
N LYS A 60 12.52 1.75 -3.57
CA LYS A 60 12.45 2.28 -2.21
C LYS A 60 13.41 1.54 -1.28
N GLY A 61 13.89 2.23 -0.25
CA GLY A 61 14.73 1.67 0.80
C GLY A 61 15.93 0.86 0.28
N GLU A 62 16.09 -0.36 0.82
CA GLU A 62 17.16 -1.28 0.39
C GLU A 62 16.86 -1.95 -0.96
N SER A 63 15.60 -1.91 -1.45
CA SER A 63 15.20 -2.37 -2.80
C SER A 63 15.37 -1.28 -3.87
N ALA A 64 16.19 -0.25 -3.57
CA ALA A 64 16.49 0.82 -4.49
C ALA A 64 17.21 0.24 -5.74
N THR A 65 16.65 0.54 -6.90
CA THR A 65 17.17 0.09 -8.19
C THR A 65 17.11 1.24 -9.19
N ARG A 66 17.89 1.16 -10.25
CA ARG A 66 17.84 2.13 -11.36
C ARG A 66 16.70 1.85 -12.34
N LEU A 67 16.00 0.72 -12.18
CA LEU A 67 14.86 0.37 -13.01
C LEU A 67 13.61 1.01 -12.47
N ASP A 68 12.92 1.77 -13.32
CA ASP A 68 11.66 2.38 -12.96
C ASP A 68 10.59 1.30 -12.73
N PRO A 69 9.83 1.38 -11.64
CA PRO A 69 8.74 0.45 -11.39
C PRO A 69 7.63 0.63 -12.42
N THR A 70 7.06 -0.49 -12.85
CA THR A 70 5.85 -0.56 -13.67
C THR A 70 4.74 -1.27 -12.92
N LEU A 71 3.49 -1.19 -13.41
CA LEU A 71 2.40 -1.93 -12.81
C LEU A 71 2.66 -3.44 -12.77
N ASP A 72 3.29 -3.96 -13.81
CA ASP A 72 3.57 -5.39 -13.93
C ASP A 72 4.67 -5.81 -12.97
N THR A 73 5.76 -5.05 -12.90
CA THR A 73 6.86 -5.36 -11.97
C THR A 73 6.45 -5.21 -10.50
N GLU A 74 5.61 -4.23 -10.14
CA GLU A 74 5.08 -4.10 -8.77
C GLU A 74 4.20 -5.31 -8.37
N VAL A 75 3.36 -5.80 -9.28
CA VAL A 75 2.54 -6.99 -9.04
C VAL A 75 3.40 -8.25 -8.96
N ASP A 76 4.43 -8.38 -9.80
CA ASP A 76 5.33 -9.54 -9.80
C ASP A 76 6.26 -9.55 -8.59
N ASP A 77 6.70 -8.39 -8.11
CA ASP A 77 7.44 -8.26 -6.86
C ASP A 77 6.58 -8.70 -5.68
N LEU A 78 5.35 -8.19 -5.58
CA LEU A 78 4.43 -8.62 -4.52
C LEU A 78 4.16 -10.12 -4.59
N ARG A 79 3.93 -10.70 -5.77
CA ARG A 79 3.79 -12.15 -5.96
C ARG A 79 4.99 -12.91 -5.42
N SER A 80 6.20 -12.44 -5.72
CA SER A 80 7.45 -13.06 -5.27
C SER A 80 7.61 -12.98 -3.75
N VAL A 81 7.25 -11.83 -3.15
CA VAL A 81 7.23 -11.65 -1.68
C VAL A 81 6.24 -12.61 -1.02
N LEU A 82 5.01 -12.72 -1.53
CA LEU A 82 3.99 -13.62 -0.98
C LEU A 82 4.44 -15.08 -1.04
N ALA A 83 5.02 -15.50 -2.16
CA ALA A 83 5.56 -16.86 -2.32
C ALA A 83 6.72 -17.16 -1.35
N ALA A 84 7.62 -16.19 -1.13
CA ALA A 84 8.73 -16.33 -0.19
C ALA A 84 8.25 -16.27 1.27
N ALA A 85 7.22 -15.48 1.55
CA ALA A 85 6.63 -15.35 2.87
C ALA A 85 5.97 -16.64 3.36
N SER A 86 5.36 -17.41 2.45
CA SER A 86 4.59 -18.61 2.79
C SER A 86 4.70 -19.68 1.71
N PRO A 87 5.78 -20.47 1.70
CA PRO A 87 5.88 -21.60 0.77
C PRO A 87 4.79 -22.64 1.04
N GLY A 88 3.85 -22.78 0.12
CA GLY A 88 2.78 -23.79 0.17
C GLY A 88 1.38 -23.24 0.29
N GLU A 89 1.11 -22.36 1.25
CA GLU A 89 -0.22 -21.75 1.43
C GLU A 89 -0.15 -20.22 1.24
N PRO A 90 -1.13 -19.63 0.53
CA PRO A 90 -1.13 -18.18 0.35
C PRO A 90 -1.22 -17.43 1.69
N PRO A 91 -0.37 -16.43 1.95
CA PRO A 91 -0.45 -15.61 3.16
C PRO A 91 -1.66 -14.67 3.11
N ALA A 92 -2.02 -14.12 4.28
CA ALA A 92 -2.88 -12.94 4.32
C ALA A 92 -2.07 -11.68 3.95
N VAL A 93 -2.78 -10.66 3.47
CA VAL A 93 -2.17 -9.38 3.08
C VAL A 93 -2.92 -8.24 3.76
N PHE A 94 -2.17 -7.27 4.27
CA PHE A 94 -2.69 -5.96 4.67
C PHE A 94 -2.06 -4.89 3.79
N GLY A 95 -2.88 -4.04 3.19
CA GLY A 95 -2.41 -2.93 2.36
C GLY A 95 -2.94 -1.58 2.85
N PHE A 96 -2.04 -0.64 3.10
CA PHE A 96 -2.41 0.72 3.48
C PHE A 96 -2.36 1.66 2.27
N SER A 97 -3.42 2.46 2.08
CA SER A 97 -3.48 3.49 1.03
C SER A 97 -3.10 2.92 -0.35
N SER A 98 -2.12 3.47 -1.07
CA SER A 98 -1.67 2.95 -2.36
C SER A 98 -1.10 1.51 -2.28
N GLY A 99 -0.60 1.08 -1.11
CA GLY A 99 -0.26 -0.33 -0.87
C GLY A 99 -1.50 -1.23 -0.91
N GLY A 100 -2.63 -0.74 -0.42
CA GLY A 100 -3.94 -1.40 -0.56
C GLY A 100 -4.38 -1.47 -2.03
N SER A 101 -4.17 -0.39 -2.78
CA SER A 101 -4.43 -0.37 -4.22
C SER A 101 -3.59 -1.40 -4.98
N LEU A 102 -2.30 -1.51 -4.66
CA LEU A 102 -1.42 -2.53 -5.26
C LEU A 102 -1.90 -3.95 -4.91
N ALA A 103 -2.25 -4.20 -3.66
CA ALA A 103 -2.73 -5.51 -3.23
C ALA A 103 -4.04 -5.90 -3.93
N LEU A 104 -4.99 -4.98 -4.08
CA LEU A 104 -6.23 -5.19 -4.85
C LEU A 104 -5.95 -5.45 -6.34
N LEU A 105 -5.04 -4.70 -6.96
CA LEU A 105 -4.63 -4.93 -8.34
C LEU A 105 -4.00 -6.32 -8.52
N ALA A 106 -3.10 -6.70 -7.60
CA ALA A 106 -2.46 -8.01 -7.61
C ALA A 106 -3.47 -9.15 -7.45
N ALA A 107 -4.39 -9.04 -6.48
CA ALA A 107 -5.48 -10.00 -6.28
C ALA A 107 -6.37 -10.13 -7.53
N SER A 108 -6.72 -9.01 -8.19
CA SER A 108 -7.51 -9.01 -9.44
C SER A 108 -6.79 -9.67 -10.62
N ARG A 109 -5.47 -9.80 -10.55
CA ARG A 109 -4.61 -10.51 -11.52
C ARG A 109 -4.30 -11.95 -11.12
N GLY A 110 -5.01 -12.48 -10.12
CA GLY A 110 -4.88 -13.86 -9.66
C GLY A 110 -3.62 -14.14 -8.84
N VAL A 111 -3.01 -13.13 -8.23
CA VAL A 111 -1.95 -13.36 -7.23
C VAL A 111 -2.60 -14.03 -6.01
N PRO A 112 -2.14 -15.23 -5.59
CA PRO A 112 -2.78 -15.95 -4.50
C PRO A 112 -2.63 -15.24 -3.16
N MET A 113 -3.76 -14.98 -2.48
CA MET A 113 -3.84 -14.42 -1.13
C MET A 113 -4.93 -15.17 -0.37
N ARG A 114 -4.68 -15.55 0.88
CA ARG A 114 -5.69 -16.21 1.72
C ARG A 114 -6.85 -15.27 2.04
N ALA A 115 -6.52 -14.03 2.37
CA ALA A 115 -7.44 -12.95 2.64
C ALA A 115 -6.72 -11.61 2.47
N LEU A 116 -7.46 -10.54 2.24
CA LEU A 116 -6.94 -9.20 2.01
C LEU A 116 -7.65 -8.19 2.90
N VAL A 117 -6.88 -7.45 3.71
CA VAL A 117 -7.37 -6.27 4.44
C VAL A 117 -6.77 -5.04 3.79
N VAL A 118 -7.60 -4.05 3.47
CA VAL A 118 -7.14 -2.78 2.92
C VAL A 118 -7.67 -1.60 3.71
N LEU A 119 -6.79 -0.66 4.02
CA LEU A 119 -7.14 0.60 4.67
C LEU A 119 -7.08 1.74 3.65
N GLU A 120 -8.24 2.31 3.35
CA GLU A 120 -8.42 3.48 2.48
C GLU A 120 -7.66 3.42 1.14
N PRO A 121 -7.89 2.38 0.32
CA PRO A 121 -7.19 2.20 -0.95
C PRO A 121 -7.69 3.23 -1.99
N PRO A 122 -6.84 4.16 -2.49
CA PRO A 122 -7.22 5.03 -3.58
C PRO A 122 -7.61 4.22 -4.82
N SER A 123 -8.70 4.61 -5.47
CA SER A 123 -9.22 3.91 -6.63
C SER A 123 -9.82 4.90 -7.63
N ARG A 124 -9.79 4.57 -8.93
CA ARG A 124 -10.33 5.39 -10.03
C ARG A 124 -10.03 6.90 -9.89
N ILE A 125 -8.83 7.24 -9.44
CA ILE A 125 -8.44 8.64 -9.26
C ILE A 125 -8.44 9.39 -10.60
N PRO A 126 -8.97 10.64 -10.65
CA PRO A 126 -9.05 11.41 -11.88
C PRO A 126 -7.72 12.11 -12.22
N ASP A 127 -7.61 12.62 -13.43
CA ASP A 127 -6.54 13.54 -13.88
C ASP A 127 -5.10 13.10 -13.60
N VAL A 128 -4.87 11.78 -13.57
CA VAL A 128 -3.57 11.17 -13.27
C VAL A 128 -2.47 11.65 -14.22
N ASP A 129 -2.80 11.84 -15.50
CA ASP A 129 -1.81 12.24 -16.51
C ASP A 129 -1.13 13.57 -16.19
N ALA A 130 -1.87 14.54 -15.68
CA ALA A 130 -1.34 15.85 -15.35
C ALA A 130 -0.36 15.80 -14.15
N VAL A 131 -0.67 14.99 -13.13
CA VAL A 131 0.20 14.83 -11.96
C VAL A 131 1.42 14.01 -12.31
N VAL A 132 1.26 12.94 -13.07
CA VAL A 132 2.37 12.11 -13.57
C VAL A 132 3.34 12.95 -14.40
N ALA A 133 2.84 13.74 -15.35
CA ALA A 133 3.68 14.60 -16.17
C ALA A 133 4.47 15.62 -15.31
N ARG A 134 3.80 16.28 -14.36
CA ARG A 134 4.47 17.21 -13.43
C ARG A 134 5.53 16.53 -12.59
N THR A 135 5.24 15.31 -12.09
CA THR A 135 6.21 14.52 -11.31
C THR A 135 7.44 14.21 -12.14
N LEU A 136 7.27 13.67 -13.35
CA LEU A 136 8.38 13.33 -14.23
C LEU A 136 9.23 14.55 -14.58
N THR A 137 8.61 15.67 -14.96
CA THR A 137 9.31 16.93 -15.24
C THR A 137 10.11 17.40 -14.03
N ALA A 138 9.52 17.41 -12.84
CA ALA A 138 10.21 17.87 -11.62
C ALA A 138 11.41 16.96 -11.27
N VAL A 139 11.28 15.65 -11.46
CA VAL A 139 12.38 14.68 -11.24
C VAL A 139 13.50 14.89 -12.27
N GLU A 140 13.16 15.02 -13.56
CA GLU A 140 14.13 15.26 -14.64
C GLU A 140 14.91 16.57 -14.46
N GLU A 141 14.25 17.60 -13.92
CA GLU A 141 14.87 18.90 -13.62
C GLU A 141 15.64 18.94 -12.28
N GLY A 142 15.76 17.79 -11.59
CA GLY A 142 16.45 17.69 -10.31
C GLY A 142 15.71 18.37 -9.14
N ARG A 143 14.40 18.49 -9.23
CA ARG A 143 13.50 19.08 -8.22
C ARG A 143 12.50 18.06 -7.64
N PRO A 144 12.96 16.90 -7.13
CA PRO A 144 12.05 15.84 -6.69
C PRO A 144 11.14 16.24 -5.51
N ALA A 145 11.55 17.19 -4.68
CA ALA A 145 10.71 17.75 -3.62
C ALA A 145 9.45 18.46 -4.19
N ASP A 146 9.55 19.08 -5.36
CA ASP A 146 8.40 19.71 -6.03
C ASP A 146 7.40 18.65 -6.52
N ALA A 147 7.87 17.47 -6.90
CA ALA A 147 7.01 16.35 -7.24
C ALA A 147 6.19 15.88 -6.03
N VAL A 148 6.81 15.79 -4.85
CA VAL A 148 6.11 15.44 -3.60
C VAL A 148 5.09 16.51 -3.23
N ARG A 149 5.43 17.80 -3.33
CA ARG A 149 4.49 18.91 -3.10
C ARG A 149 3.29 18.85 -4.07
N ALA A 150 3.55 18.58 -5.35
CA ALA A 150 2.51 18.44 -6.35
C ALA A 150 1.57 17.27 -6.06
N LEU A 151 2.09 16.14 -5.56
CA LEU A 151 1.30 15.01 -5.12
C LEU A 151 0.40 15.38 -3.92
N PHE A 152 0.93 16.01 -2.89
CA PHE A 152 0.16 16.40 -1.72
C PHE A 152 -0.94 17.41 -2.06
N ALA A 153 -0.64 18.38 -2.94
CA ALA A 153 -1.65 19.30 -3.46
C ALA A 153 -2.75 18.57 -4.25
N TYR A 154 -2.37 17.59 -5.08
CA TYR A 154 -3.32 16.75 -5.80
C TYR A 154 -4.22 15.93 -4.87
N GLN A 155 -3.69 15.48 -3.73
CA GLN A 155 -4.45 14.78 -2.69
C GLN A 155 -5.33 15.71 -1.85
N GLY A 156 -5.34 17.03 -2.15
CA GLY A 156 -6.15 18.02 -1.45
C GLY A 156 -5.56 18.52 -0.12
N MET A 157 -4.28 18.28 0.12
CA MET A 157 -3.62 18.80 1.32
C MET A 157 -3.50 20.33 1.24
N PRO A 158 -3.92 21.09 2.28
CA PRO A 158 -3.79 22.54 2.29
C PRO A 158 -2.34 23.00 2.13
N ALA A 159 -2.11 24.08 1.37
CA ALA A 159 -0.78 24.58 1.08
C ALA A 159 0.01 24.91 2.36
N GLU A 160 -0.67 25.48 3.36
CA GLU A 160 -0.07 25.83 4.65
C GLU A 160 0.44 24.58 5.41
N VAL A 161 -0.22 23.45 5.26
CA VAL A 161 0.22 22.16 5.84
C VAL A 161 1.43 21.65 5.07
N VAL A 162 1.38 21.67 3.75
CA VAL A 162 2.51 21.26 2.89
C VAL A 162 3.76 22.10 3.18
N ASP A 163 3.61 23.42 3.39
CA ASP A 163 4.72 24.30 3.70
C ASP A 163 5.37 23.99 5.07
N GLN A 164 4.60 23.50 6.04
CA GLN A 164 5.12 23.07 7.34
C GLN A 164 5.85 21.72 7.29
N MET A 165 5.65 20.93 6.22
CA MET A 165 6.25 19.61 6.05
C MET A 165 7.61 19.63 5.34
N GLY A 166 8.28 20.77 5.25
CA GLY A 166 9.49 20.94 4.43
C GLY A 166 10.54 19.84 4.64
N GLU A 167 10.94 19.56 5.88
CA GLU A 167 11.92 18.52 6.20
C GLU A 167 11.42 17.12 5.81
N MET A 168 10.16 16.82 6.07
CA MET A 168 9.56 15.54 5.67
C MET A 168 9.54 15.39 4.15
N ILE A 169 9.16 16.43 3.42
CA ILE A 169 9.15 16.44 1.96
C ILE A 169 10.53 16.14 1.39
N GLU A 170 11.59 16.73 1.93
CA GLU A 170 12.96 16.44 1.49
C GLU A 170 13.34 14.98 1.74
N ARG A 171 12.91 14.39 2.85
CA ARG A 171 13.11 12.94 3.13
C ARG A 171 12.34 12.04 2.17
N LEU A 172 11.13 12.42 1.79
CA LEU A 172 10.28 11.67 0.86
C LEU A 172 10.70 11.85 -0.61
N ALA A 173 11.39 12.94 -0.92
CA ALA A 173 11.75 13.32 -2.28
C ALA A 173 12.60 12.27 -3.01
N VAL A 174 13.39 11.50 -2.28
CA VAL A 174 14.20 10.40 -2.85
C VAL A 174 13.31 9.35 -3.56
N TYR A 175 12.05 9.21 -3.14
CA TYR A 175 11.08 8.27 -3.71
C TYR A 175 10.15 8.90 -4.76
N ALA A 176 10.31 10.18 -5.09
CA ALA A 176 9.48 10.87 -6.08
C ALA A 176 9.40 10.13 -7.43
N PRO A 177 10.47 9.48 -7.96
CA PRO A 177 10.40 8.71 -9.18
C PRO A 177 9.38 7.56 -9.17
N THR A 178 8.96 7.08 -7.98
CA THR A 178 7.97 6.00 -7.84
C THR A 178 6.51 6.51 -7.79
N ILE A 179 6.27 7.82 -7.68
CA ILE A 179 4.91 8.39 -7.66
C ILE A 179 4.07 7.96 -8.87
N PRO A 180 4.59 7.99 -10.11
CA PRO A 180 3.80 7.65 -11.30
C PRO A 180 3.19 6.25 -11.24
N VAL A 181 3.92 5.25 -10.77
CA VAL A 181 3.40 3.87 -10.72
C VAL A 181 2.27 3.73 -9.71
N ASP A 182 2.39 4.34 -8.53
CA ASP A 182 1.34 4.30 -7.51
C ASP A 182 0.04 4.96 -8.00
N LEU A 183 0.13 6.11 -8.69
CA LEU A 183 -1.03 6.77 -9.29
C LEU A 183 -1.67 5.91 -10.39
N ARG A 184 -0.86 5.31 -11.26
CA ARG A 184 -1.35 4.42 -12.31
C ARG A 184 -2.01 3.15 -11.76
N ILE A 185 -1.53 2.60 -10.65
CA ILE A 185 -2.16 1.47 -9.96
C ILE A 185 -3.56 1.87 -9.50
N ALA A 186 -3.70 3.00 -8.81
CA ALA A 186 -5.00 3.49 -8.33
C ALA A 186 -5.99 3.78 -9.48
N GLU A 187 -5.52 4.34 -10.60
CA GLU A 187 -6.32 4.56 -11.81
C GLU A 187 -6.89 3.23 -12.36
N ARG A 188 -6.14 2.13 -12.26
CA ARG A 188 -6.56 0.80 -12.77
C ARG A 188 -7.58 0.09 -11.91
N LEU A 189 -7.86 0.55 -10.71
CA LEU A 189 -8.89 -0.03 -9.85
C LEU A 189 -10.29 0.41 -10.31
N THR A 190 -10.77 -0.20 -11.37
CA THR A 190 -12.09 0.01 -11.95
C THR A 190 -13.05 -1.11 -11.54
N VAL A 191 -14.36 -0.95 -11.81
CA VAL A 191 -15.35 -2.01 -11.57
C VAL A 191 -14.92 -3.35 -12.18
N PRO A 192 -14.53 -3.44 -13.48
CA PRO A 192 -14.09 -4.71 -14.06
C PRO A 192 -12.80 -5.27 -13.46
N THR A 193 -11.98 -4.44 -12.84
CA THR A 193 -10.76 -4.88 -12.16
C THR A 193 -11.10 -5.48 -10.81
N LEU A 194 -11.82 -4.75 -9.99
CA LEU A 194 -12.16 -5.15 -8.62
C LEU A 194 -13.07 -6.39 -8.57
N SER A 195 -14.01 -6.53 -9.51
CA SER A 195 -14.89 -7.71 -9.59
C SER A 195 -14.17 -9.05 -9.90
N ARG A 196 -12.87 -9.00 -10.24
CA ARG A 196 -12.04 -10.21 -10.42
C ARG A 196 -11.34 -10.66 -9.14
N VAL A 197 -11.40 -9.86 -8.07
CA VAL A 197 -10.85 -10.25 -6.78
C VAL A 197 -11.67 -11.40 -6.22
N THR A 198 -11.00 -12.52 -5.93
CA THR A 198 -11.66 -13.76 -5.42
C THR A 198 -11.30 -14.06 -3.97
N ALA A 199 -10.31 -13.36 -3.41
CA ALA A 199 -9.97 -13.46 -2.00
C ALA A 199 -11.06 -12.78 -1.14
N ASP A 200 -11.23 -13.25 0.09
CA ASP A 200 -12.03 -12.53 1.08
C ASP A 200 -11.39 -11.17 1.37
N VAL A 201 -12.18 -10.09 1.26
CA VAL A 201 -11.69 -8.71 1.44
C VAL A 201 -12.38 -8.04 2.61
N LEU A 202 -11.61 -7.40 3.47
CA LEU A 202 -12.07 -6.42 4.44
C LEU A 202 -11.57 -5.04 4.03
N VAL A 203 -12.47 -4.11 3.80
CA VAL A 203 -12.12 -2.71 3.54
C VAL A 203 -12.37 -1.89 4.80
N LEU A 204 -11.34 -1.17 5.24
CA LEU A 204 -11.36 -0.32 6.43
C LEU A 204 -11.24 1.15 6.02
N ALA A 205 -11.86 2.04 6.80
CA ALA A 205 -11.65 3.48 6.69
C ALA A 205 -11.79 4.16 8.06
N SER A 206 -11.07 5.26 8.26
CA SER A 206 -11.28 6.12 9.42
C SER A 206 -12.56 6.95 9.25
N SER A 207 -13.38 7.01 10.30
CA SER A 207 -14.59 7.85 10.33
C SER A 207 -14.28 9.36 10.22
N SER A 208 -13.03 9.75 10.51
CA SER A 208 -12.55 11.15 10.43
C SER A 208 -11.81 11.46 9.13
N SER A 209 -11.70 10.50 8.21
CA SER A 209 -11.06 10.74 6.92
C SER A 209 -11.88 11.63 6.00
N PRO A 210 -11.22 12.37 5.07
CA PRO A 210 -11.93 13.14 4.06
C PRO A 210 -12.94 12.31 3.29
N PRO A 211 -14.08 12.89 2.88
CA PRO A 211 -15.14 12.18 2.15
C PRO A 211 -14.63 11.40 0.94
N GLN A 212 -13.61 11.89 0.25
CA GLN A 212 -13.02 11.24 -0.90
C GLN A 212 -12.36 9.89 -0.55
N LEU A 213 -11.65 9.79 0.59
CA LEU A 213 -11.03 8.52 1.02
C LEU A 213 -12.09 7.50 1.45
N ILE A 214 -13.16 7.96 2.11
CA ILE A 214 -14.31 7.12 2.45
C ILE A 214 -15.01 6.62 1.18
N GLU A 215 -15.18 7.48 0.18
CA GLU A 215 -15.76 7.12 -1.11
C GLU A 215 -14.90 6.09 -1.88
N PHE A 216 -13.57 6.23 -1.86
CA PHE A 216 -12.67 5.22 -2.43
C PHE A 216 -12.82 3.88 -1.73
N SER A 217 -12.91 3.90 -0.40
CA SER A 217 -13.12 2.69 0.40
C SER A 217 -14.46 2.02 0.10
N ARG A 218 -15.54 2.82 0.00
CA ARG A 218 -16.86 2.32 -0.39
C ARG A 218 -16.82 1.71 -1.79
N PHE A 219 -16.24 2.39 -2.75
CA PHE A 219 -16.09 1.87 -4.10
C PHE A 219 -15.32 0.55 -4.15
N ALA A 220 -14.23 0.43 -3.39
CA ALA A 220 -13.49 -0.82 -3.29
C ALA A 220 -14.33 -1.94 -2.66
N ALA A 221 -15.02 -1.67 -1.55
CA ALA A 221 -15.84 -2.65 -0.84
C ALA A 221 -17.00 -3.17 -1.70
N GLU A 222 -17.75 -2.27 -2.33
CA GLU A 222 -18.88 -2.63 -3.21
C GLU A 222 -18.44 -3.53 -4.39
N ASN A 223 -17.28 -3.21 -5.00
CA ASN A 223 -16.84 -3.87 -6.22
C ASN A 223 -15.96 -5.12 -6.01
N THR A 224 -15.51 -5.37 -4.79
CA THR A 224 -14.90 -6.65 -4.38
C THR A 224 -15.91 -7.62 -3.77
N GLY A 225 -17.16 -7.18 -3.60
CA GLY A 225 -18.21 -7.99 -2.97
C GLY A 225 -18.13 -8.05 -1.44
N SER A 226 -17.29 -7.23 -0.80
CA SER A 226 -17.20 -7.17 0.66
C SER A 226 -18.30 -6.31 1.32
N GLY A 227 -19.15 -5.65 0.52
CA GLY A 227 -20.26 -4.85 0.99
C GLY A 227 -19.89 -3.40 1.27
N GLU A 228 -20.06 -2.94 2.50
CA GLU A 228 -19.69 -1.59 2.96
C GLU A 228 -18.34 -1.63 3.68
N PRO A 229 -17.54 -0.55 3.61
CA PRO A 229 -16.33 -0.47 4.41
C PRO A 229 -16.67 -0.41 5.91
N LEU A 230 -15.85 -1.06 6.72
CA LEU A 230 -15.93 -0.91 8.16
C LEU A 230 -15.29 0.42 8.56
N LEU A 231 -16.12 1.35 9.05
CA LEU A 231 -15.66 2.63 9.57
C LEU A 231 -15.24 2.49 11.03
N LEU A 232 -14.01 2.88 11.33
CA LEU A 232 -13.44 2.86 12.67
C LEU A 232 -13.10 4.27 13.12
N ASP A 233 -13.18 4.53 14.43
CA ASP A 233 -12.74 5.81 14.98
C ASP A 233 -11.24 5.99 14.78
N GLY A 234 -10.88 7.16 14.29
CA GLY A 234 -9.49 7.47 13.96
C GLY A 234 -9.30 8.92 13.56
N ASP A 235 -8.10 9.22 13.11
CA ASP A 235 -7.71 10.54 12.60
C ASP A 235 -7.77 10.59 11.06
N TRP A 236 -7.34 11.71 10.50
CA TRP A 236 -7.19 11.86 9.06
C TRP A 236 -6.26 10.77 8.49
N HIS A 237 -6.81 9.93 7.60
CA HIS A 237 -6.08 8.85 6.93
C HIS A 237 -5.36 7.88 7.89
N GLY A 238 -5.93 7.63 9.07
CA GLY A 238 -5.32 6.74 10.06
C GLY A 238 -6.31 6.23 11.10
N ILE A 239 -6.02 5.06 11.62
CA ILE A 239 -6.73 4.40 12.71
C ILE A 239 -5.68 4.04 13.75
N PRO A 240 -5.93 4.18 15.07
CA PRO A 240 -5.00 3.75 16.11
C PRO A 240 -4.57 2.29 15.92
N ASP A 241 -3.28 2.02 16.04
CA ASP A 241 -2.69 0.72 15.69
C ASP A 241 -3.29 -0.46 16.47
N ASP A 242 -3.61 -0.26 17.76
CA ASP A 242 -4.23 -1.29 18.60
C ASP A 242 -5.66 -1.63 18.16
N VAL A 243 -6.41 -0.62 17.66
CA VAL A 243 -7.75 -0.82 17.09
C VAL A 243 -7.63 -1.54 15.75
N LEU A 244 -6.73 -1.07 14.90
CA LEU A 244 -6.51 -1.65 13.58
C LEU A 244 -6.00 -3.10 13.68
N ALA A 245 -5.03 -3.37 14.55
CA ALA A 245 -4.50 -4.72 14.77
C ALA A 245 -5.58 -5.70 15.26
N ARG A 246 -6.46 -5.26 16.14
CA ARG A 246 -7.59 -6.06 16.64
C ARG A 246 -8.56 -6.44 15.52
N GLU A 247 -8.94 -5.49 14.67
CA GLU A 247 -9.86 -5.75 13.57
C GLU A 247 -9.22 -6.62 12.48
N VAL A 248 -7.95 -6.41 12.17
CA VAL A 248 -7.17 -7.28 11.28
C VAL A 248 -7.13 -8.71 11.82
N ALA A 249 -6.79 -8.89 13.10
CA ALA A 249 -6.74 -10.20 13.73
C ALA A 249 -8.10 -10.89 13.76
N ARG A 250 -9.18 -10.14 14.05
CA ARG A 250 -10.55 -10.66 14.07
C ARG A 250 -10.97 -11.17 12.69
N PHE A 251 -10.70 -10.42 11.63
CA PHE A 251 -11.06 -10.83 10.26
C PHE A 251 -10.24 -12.03 9.78
N LEU A 252 -8.96 -12.09 10.16
CA LEU A 252 -8.05 -13.13 9.74
C LEU A 252 -8.09 -14.40 10.61
N ALA A 253 -8.87 -14.38 11.70
CA ALA A 253 -9.06 -15.57 12.55
C ALA A 253 -9.70 -16.71 11.75
N PRO A 254 -9.37 -17.97 12.05
CA PRO A 254 -10.09 -19.11 11.49
C PRO A 254 -11.57 -19.05 11.90
N PRO A 255 -12.49 -19.55 11.05
CA PRO A 255 -13.94 -19.45 11.30
C PRO A 255 -14.44 -20.16 12.57
N ASP A 256 -13.60 -20.97 13.22
CA ASP A 256 -13.95 -21.77 14.42
C ASP A 256 -13.09 -21.44 15.66
N ALA A 257 -12.49 -20.24 15.71
CA ALA A 257 -11.65 -19.82 16.84
C ALA A 257 -12.42 -19.03 17.90
#